data_f8fa91cdd745836b2d97bd0aec63ccea
#
_entry.id   f8fa91cdd745836b2d97bd0aec63ccea
#
_cell.length_a   1.000
_cell.length_b   1.000
_cell.length_c   1.000
_cell.angle_alpha   90.00
_cell.angle_beta   90.00
_cell.angle_gamma   90.00
#
_symmetry.space_group_name_H-M   'P 1'
#
loop_
_entity.id
_entity.type
_entity.pdbx_description
1 polymer ?
#
loop_
_entity_poly.entity_id
_entity_poly.type
_entity_poly.pdbx_seq_one_letter_code
_entity_poly.pdbx_strand_id
1 'polypeptide(L)'
;MTTPDSRRSRRPGSRILRTAVRRNTRAMVLGTVLMGLYQAGETAFPIALGLIVEHTLRDRSPGSLALAVGALAVIITTVSLSWRFGMRVLQKANTTEAHRWRVRVAACGLQPVARDTGLKSGEVLTIATEDADQTADIVEVVPMLISSMVAVLIAAVALGTANLWLGLLVVVGTVAILSVLSVMSRRIGSSTKEQQARVARAGAKVADLITGLRPLHGFGGNHAAFRSYRRVSTEAREQAVTVARVNGAYAGTALGLNAVLAVSVTLTAGWLAFDGQIDIGELVMAVGLAQFVMEPLRLFSDMPKYVMMARASAERMALVLSAEPVAVPGEERPAPDGGLEIDCVRYGALQGVKFHVPAGEFTAITSYQPRAAADLAAVLALTVPPESYEGEVRVGGKPFAELSVESLRAHLLVNPYDGEIFAGTIRSNIDPSGTSTSVPEAVEASMLTDVVALHRQGLDYEVRDRGSNLSGGQRQRLSLARALAADTEVLVLRDPTTAVDAVTEQLVARRLAKLRRGRTTVVITSSPALLDAADRVLVLDGGVVKAEGTHRLLLDTDPVYCLAVTR
;
A
#
# COMPACT_ATOMS: atom_id res chain seq x y z
N MET A 1 37.98 -6.31 10.99
CA MET A 1 37.81 -5.22 10.02
C MET A 1 37.80 -5.84 8.64
N THR A 2 36.64 -6.35 8.21
CA THR A 2 36.41 -6.94 6.89
C THR A 2 35.11 -6.34 6.37
N THR A 3 35.20 -5.51 5.34
CA THR A 3 34.08 -4.87 4.66
C THR A 3 33.20 -5.93 4.01
N PRO A 4 31.88 -5.92 4.22
CA PRO A 4 30.98 -6.82 3.51
C PRO A 4 30.87 -6.38 2.04
N ASP A 5 30.96 -7.36 1.17
CA ASP A 5 30.92 -7.30 -0.29
C ASP A 5 29.58 -6.70 -0.80
N SER A 6 29.58 -5.39 -1.06
CA SER A 6 28.40 -4.59 -1.44
C SER A 6 27.96 -4.75 -2.91
N ARG A 7 28.43 -5.79 -3.63
CA ARG A 7 28.26 -5.90 -5.09
C ARG A 7 27.25 -6.93 -5.61
N ARG A 8 26.40 -7.59 -4.78
CA ARG A 8 25.43 -8.61 -5.26
C ARG A 8 24.00 -8.54 -4.76
N SER A 9 23.51 -7.51 -4.09
CA SER A 9 22.08 -7.38 -3.89
C SER A 9 21.42 -6.78 -5.15
N ARG A 10 20.96 -7.62 -6.06
CA ARG A 10 20.05 -7.20 -7.13
C ARG A 10 18.88 -6.48 -6.45
N ARG A 11 18.67 -5.21 -6.80
CA ARG A 11 17.65 -4.34 -6.20
C ARG A 11 16.32 -5.09 -6.07
N PRO A 12 15.70 -5.15 -4.88
CA PRO A 12 14.54 -6.03 -4.62
C PRO A 12 13.35 -5.73 -5.56
N GLY A 13 13.14 -4.46 -5.96
CA GLY A 13 12.13 -4.09 -6.95
C GLY A 13 12.31 -4.75 -8.31
N SER A 14 13.55 -5.02 -8.74
CA SER A 14 13.80 -5.71 -10.01
C SER A 14 13.35 -7.18 -10.01
N ARG A 15 13.29 -7.82 -8.83
CA ARG A 15 12.73 -9.18 -8.67
C ARG A 15 11.22 -9.18 -8.86
N ILE A 16 10.53 -8.16 -8.35
CA ILE A 16 9.08 -7.98 -8.49
C ILE A 16 8.73 -7.85 -9.97
N LEU A 17 9.37 -6.93 -10.70
CA LEU A 17 9.14 -6.74 -12.14
C LEU A 17 9.44 -8.02 -12.94
N ARG A 18 10.56 -8.70 -12.65
CA ARG A 18 10.88 -9.96 -13.32
C ARG A 18 9.84 -11.04 -13.05
N THR A 19 9.30 -11.10 -11.83
CA THR A 19 8.24 -12.05 -11.47
C THR A 19 6.97 -11.75 -12.24
N ALA A 20 6.56 -10.48 -12.35
CA ALA A 20 5.41 -10.05 -13.13
C ALA A 20 5.55 -10.47 -14.60
N VAL A 21 6.70 -10.19 -15.23
CA VAL A 21 6.98 -10.57 -16.61
C VAL A 21 6.96 -12.10 -16.79
N ARG A 22 7.69 -12.84 -15.96
CA ARG A 22 7.76 -14.32 -16.08
C ARG A 22 6.40 -15.00 -15.93
N ARG A 23 5.58 -14.50 -15.01
CA ARG A 23 4.24 -15.05 -14.76
C ARG A 23 3.29 -14.82 -15.92
N ASN A 24 3.44 -13.69 -16.61
CA ASN A 24 2.56 -13.29 -17.70
C ASN A 24 3.16 -13.47 -19.10
N THR A 25 4.30 -14.21 -19.23
CA THR A 25 5.03 -14.39 -20.49
C THR A 25 4.12 -14.85 -21.65
N ARG A 26 3.21 -15.80 -21.42
CA ARG A 26 2.28 -16.28 -22.46
C ARG A 26 1.35 -15.20 -22.97
N ALA A 27 0.75 -14.43 -22.06
CA ALA A 27 -0.13 -13.31 -22.42
C ALA A 27 0.65 -12.20 -23.11
N MET A 28 1.86 -11.89 -22.64
CA MET A 28 2.73 -10.89 -23.25
C MET A 28 3.16 -11.30 -24.67
N VAL A 29 3.55 -12.54 -24.90
CA VAL A 29 3.91 -13.03 -26.24
C VAL A 29 2.71 -12.99 -27.17
N LEU A 30 1.55 -13.51 -26.76
CA LEU A 30 0.33 -13.45 -27.57
C LEU A 30 -0.09 -11.98 -27.85
N GLY A 31 -0.03 -11.12 -26.82
CA GLY A 31 -0.30 -9.70 -26.95
C GLY A 31 0.68 -9.01 -27.90
N THR A 32 1.98 -9.33 -27.80
CA THR A 32 3.00 -8.80 -28.73
C THR A 32 2.72 -9.22 -30.18
N VAL A 33 2.35 -10.48 -30.42
CA VAL A 33 2.02 -10.95 -31.77
C VAL A 33 0.78 -10.23 -32.32
N LEU A 34 -0.29 -10.14 -31.52
CA LEU A 34 -1.52 -9.46 -31.93
C LEU A 34 -1.31 -7.95 -32.14
N MET A 35 -0.57 -7.28 -31.24
CA MET A 35 -0.23 -5.87 -31.39
C MET A 35 0.76 -5.65 -32.53
N GLY A 36 1.68 -6.59 -32.78
CA GLY A 36 2.55 -6.57 -33.95
C GLY A 36 1.76 -6.70 -35.27
N LEU A 37 0.76 -7.58 -35.30
CA LEU A 37 -0.15 -7.73 -36.46
C LEU A 37 -1.02 -6.48 -36.66
N TYR A 38 -1.50 -5.86 -35.57
CA TYR A 38 -2.17 -4.57 -35.61
C TYR A 38 -1.27 -3.49 -36.23
N GLN A 39 -0.04 -3.34 -35.75
CA GLN A 39 0.91 -2.34 -36.27
C GLN A 39 1.35 -2.63 -37.71
N ALA A 40 1.53 -3.92 -38.05
CA ALA A 40 1.82 -4.33 -39.42
C ALA A 40 0.67 -4.01 -40.36
N GLY A 41 -0.57 -4.20 -39.93
CA GLY A 41 -1.76 -3.85 -40.69
C GLY A 41 -1.92 -2.35 -40.86
N GLU A 42 -1.67 -1.54 -39.84
CA GLU A 42 -1.67 -0.08 -39.94
C GLU A 42 -0.62 0.42 -40.92
N THR A 43 0.60 -0.14 -40.90
CA THR A 43 1.65 0.19 -41.88
C THR A 43 1.35 -0.35 -43.28
N ALA A 44 0.67 -1.49 -43.38
CA ALA A 44 0.26 -2.05 -44.66
C ALA A 44 -0.82 -1.20 -45.37
N PHE A 45 -1.60 -0.39 -44.64
CA PHE A 45 -2.67 0.43 -45.22
C PHE A 45 -2.13 1.48 -46.21
N PRO A 46 -1.16 2.35 -45.87
CA PRO A 46 -0.59 3.29 -46.84
C PRO A 46 0.19 2.58 -47.95
N ILE A 47 0.81 1.44 -47.70
CA ILE A 47 1.48 0.63 -48.71
C ILE A 47 0.46 0.13 -49.74
N ALA A 48 -0.65 -0.47 -49.27
CA ALA A 48 -1.73 -0.93 -50.12
C ALA A 48 -2.37 0.23 -50.93
N LEU A 49 -2.55 1.40 -50.29
CA LEU A 49 -3.10 2.58 -50.95
C LEU A 49 -2.19 3.04 -52.11
N GLY A 50 -0.86 3.08 -51.89
CA GLY A 50 0.11 3.40 -52.93
C GLY A 50 0.03 2.43 -54.12
N LEU A 51 0.01 1.11 -53.85
CA LEU A 51 -0.11 0.08 -54.87
C LEU A 51 -1.46 0.15 -55.62
N ILE A 52 -2.55 0.44 -54.94
CA ILE A 52 -3.88 0.61 -55.54
C ILE A 52 -3.88 1.81 -56.47
N VAL A 53 -3.34 2.93 -56.05
CA VAL A 53 -3.25 4.15 -56.91
C VAL A 53 -2.48 3.86 -58.18
N GLU A 54 -1.35 3.17 -58.10
CA GLU A 54 -0.52 2.82 -59.22
C GLU A 54 -1.26 1.88 -60.20
N HIS A 55 -1.85 0.78 -59.70
CA HIS A 55 -2.52 -0.22 -60.53
C HIS A 55 -3.87 0.28 -61.10
N THR A 56 -4.70 0.98 -60.28
CA THR A 56 -6.02 1.42 -60.70
C THR A 56 -5.93 2.55 -61.72
N LEU A 57 -4.91 3.40 -61.65
CA LEU A 57 -4.65 4.41 -62.65
C LEU A 57 -4.27 3.81 -64.03
N ARG A 58 -3.62 2.64 -64.03
CA ARG A 58 -3.23 1.91 -65.25
C ARG A 58 -4.39 1.12 -65.85
N ASP A 59 -5.15 0.36 -65.05
CA ASP A 59 -6.06 -0.71 -65.54
C ASP A 59 -7.53 -0.28 -65.72
N ARG A 60 -7.99 0.77 -65.07
CA ARG A 60 -9.35 1.39 -65.10
C ARG A 60 -10.52 0.40 -65.15
N SER A 61 -10.36 -0.83 -64.63
CA SER A 61 -11.42 -1.86 -64.66
C SER A 61 -12.25 -1.90 -63.37
N PRO A 62 -13.58 -2.16 -63.45
CA PRO A 62 -14.39 -2.32 -62.23
C PRO A 62 -13.91 -3.46 -61.34
N GLY A 63 -13.29 -4.51 -61.91
CA GLY A 63 -12.74 -5.65 -61.16
C GLY A 63 -11.53 -5.30 -60.32
N SER A 64 -10.61 -4.47 -60.84
CA SER A 64 -9.44 -4.00 -60.07
C SER A 64 -9.87 -3.10 -58.88
N LEU A 65 -10.90 -2.27 -59.08
CA LEU A 65 -11.46 -1.47 -58.00
C LEU A 65 -12.11 -2.33 -56.92
N ALA A 66 -12.89 -3.35 -57.29
CA ALA A 66 -13.52 -4.27 -56.35
C ALA A 66 -12.46 -5.05 -55.50
N LEU A 67 -11.38 -5.49 -56.15
CA LEU A 67 -10.25 -6.17 -55.48
C LEU A 67 -9.51 -5.22 -54.52
N ALA A 68 -9.31 -3.96 -54.92
CA ALA A 68 -8.70 -2.94 -54.07
C ALA A 68 -9.54 -2.65 -52.82
N VAL A 69 -10.85 -2.45 -52.97
CA VAL A 69 -11.77 -2.29 -51.84
C VAL A 69 -11.79 -3.52 -50.93
N GLY A 70 -11.79 -4.71 -51.50
CA GLY A 70 -11.72 -5.96 -50.76
C GLY A 70 -10.42 -6.09 -49.95
N ALA A 71 -9.26 -5.75 -50.53
CA ALA A 71 -7.98 -5.76 -49.85
C ALA A 71 -7.94 -4.76 -48.68
N LEU A 72 -8.41 -3.54 -48.88
CA LEU A 72 -8.52 -2.55 -47.80
C LEU A 72 -9.47 -3.01 -46.70
N ALA A 73 -10.61 -3.62 -47.02
CA ALA A 73 -11.54 -4.16 -46.05
C ALA A 73 -10.91 -5.29 -45.19
N VAL A 74 -10.10 -6.16 -45.82
CA VAL A 74 -9.35 -7.21 -45.08
C VAL A 74 -8.31 -6.58 -44.15
N ILE A 75 -7.56 -5.58 -44.61
CA ILE A 75 -6.57 -4.88 -43.78
C ILE A 75 -7.26 -4.23 -42.58
N ILE A 76 -8.31 -3.46 -42.77
CA ILE A 76 -9.06 -2.77 -41.71
C ILE A 76 -9.65 -3.77 -40.73
N THR A 77 -10.21 -4.87 -41.21
CA THR A 77 -10.78 -5.93 -40.38
C THR A 77 -9.68 -6.58 -39.51
N THR A 78 -8.52 -6.88 -40.12
CA THR A 78 -7.36 -7.47 -39.43
C THR A 78 -6.83 -6.53 -38.37
N VAL A 79 -6.67 -5.24 -38.69
CA VAL A 79 -6.27 -4.18 -37.74
C VAL A 79 -7.24 -4.13 -36.56
N SER A 80 -8.54 -4.03 -36.84
CA SER A 80 -9.57 -3.91 -35.78
C SER A 80 -9.63 -5.13 -34.87
N LEU A 81 -9.58 -6.34 -35.42
CA LEU A 81 -9.62 -7.58 -34.64
C LEU A 81 -8.33 -7.77 -33.86
N SER A 82 -7.18 -7.53 -34.46
CA SER A 82 -5.88 -7.68 -33.80
C SER A 82 -5.74 -6.73 -32.62
N TRP A 83 -6.12 -5.47 -32.80
CA TRP A 83 -6.15 -4.49 -31.69
C TRP A 83 -7.12 -4.92 -30.60
N ARG A 84 -8.36 -5.28 -30.95
CA ARG A 84 -9.40 -5.68 -30.00
C ARG A 84 -8.98 -6.89 -29.14
N PHE A 85 -8.47 -7.93 -29.78
CA PHE A 85 -8.06 -9.14 -29.05
C PHE A 85 -6.73 -8.97 -28.33
N GLY A 86 -5.79 -8.25 -28.92
CA GLY A 86 -4.50 -7.96 -28.30
C GLY A 86 -4.67 -7.13 -27.02
N MET A 87 -5.44 -6.05 -27.07
CA MET A 87 -5.73 -5.23 -25.90
C MET A 87 -6.49 -6.00 -24.82
N ARG A 88 -7.44 -6.86 -25.18
CA ARG A 88 -8.15 -7.71 -24.20
C ARG A 88 -7.20 -8.67 -23.47
N VAL A 89 -6.28 -9.28 -24.18
CA VAL A 89 -5.30 -10.21 -23.59
C VAL A 89 -4.36 -9.47 -22.64
N LEU A 90 -3.81 -8.34 -23.08
CA LEU A 90 -2.87 -7.54 -22.29
C LEU A 90 -3.55 -6.92 -21.06
N GLN A 91 -4.72 -6.29 -21.25
CA GLN A 91 -5.48 -5.66 -20.17
C GLN A 91 -5.91 -6.68 -19.10
N LYS A 92 -6.38 -7.87 -19.53
CA LYS A 92 -6.71 -8.96 -18.61
C LYS A 92 -5.49 -9.42 -17.80
N ALA A 93 -4.34 -9.54 -18.46
CA ALA A 93 -3.10 -9.94 -17.80
C ALA A 93 -2.63 -8.85 -16.82
N ASN A 94 -2.66 -7.58 -17.21
CA ASN A 94 -2.32 -6.43 -16.39
C ASN A 94 -3.21 -6.35 -15.13
N THR A 95 -4.53 -6.31 -15.31
CA THR A 95 -5.47 -6.21 -14.18
C THR A 95 -5.39 -7.41 -13.23
N THR A 96 -5.16 -8.62 -13.76
CA THR A 96 -4.97 -9.82 -12.95
C THR A 96 -3.67 -9.75 -12.15
N GLU A 97 -2.58 -9.27 -12.74
CA GLU A 97 -1.29 -9.12 -12.04
C GLU A 97 -1.35 -8.01 -10.99
N ALA A 98 -1.99 -6.87 -11.30
CA ALA A 98 -2.25 -5.79 -10.35
C ALA A 98 -3.04 -6.30 -9.13
N HIS A 99 -4.11 -7.06 -9.36
CA HIS A 99 -4.90 -7.67 -8.28
C HIS A 99 -4.06 -8.61 -7.41
N ARG A 100 -3.21 -9.44 -8.01
CA ARG A 100 -2.31 -10.34 -7.25
C ARG A 100 -1.36 -9.57 -6.34
N TRP A 101 -0.80 -8.47 -6.84
CA TRP A 101 0.08 -7.63 -6.03
C TRP A 101 -0.67 -6.91 -4.92
N ARG A 102 -1.88 -6.39 -5.19
CA ARG A 102 -2.74 -5.79 -4.16
C ARG A 102 -3.01 -6.76 -3.01
N VAL A 103 -3.48 -7.97 -3.35
CA VAL A 103 -3.75 -9.02 -2.36
C VAL A 103 -2.49 -9.39 -1.58
N ARG A 104 -1.34 -9.50 -2.26
CA ARG A 104 -0.08 -9.89 -1.61
C ARG A 104 0.44 -8.83 -0.65
N VAL A 105 0.37 -7.54 -1.03
CA VAL A 105 0.76 -6.43 -0.15
C VAL A 105 -0.20 -6.32 1.03
N ALA A 106 -1.52 -6.41 0.78
CA ALA A 106 -2.52 -6.41 1.84
C ALA A 106 -2.34 -7.60 2.80
N ALA A 107 -2.09 -8.79 2.29
CA ALA A 107 -1.82 -9.97 3.11
C ALA A 107 -0.56 -9.79 3.98
N CYS A 108 0.49 -9.13 3.47
CA CYS A 108 1.66 -8.79 4.30
C CYS A 108 1.33 -7.82 5.43
N GLY A 109 0.48 -6.82 5.16
CA GLY A 109 0.04 -5.85 6.17
C GLY A 109 -0.90 -6.44 7.22
N LEU A 110 -1.65 -7.49 6.87
CA LEU A 110 -2.60 -8.18 7.75
C LEU A 110 -2.01 -9.40 8.48
N GLN A 111 -0.74 -9.71 8.26
CA GLN A 111 -0.09 -10.82 8.97
C GLN A 111 -0.09 -10.57 10.49
N PRO A 112 -0.23 -11.64 11.31
CA PRO A 112 -0.23 -11.54 12.76
C PRO A 112 1.05 -10.92 13.32
N VAL A 113 2.16 -11.06 12.61
CA VAL A 113 3.44 -10.46 13.01
C VAL A 113 3.54 -9.07 12.41
N ALA A 114 3.64 -8.06 13.27
CA ALA A 114 3.93 -6.70 12.81
C ALA A 114 5.25 -6.70 12.04
N ARG A 115 5.29 -5.93 10.94
CA ARG A 115 6.50 -5.73 10.16
C ARG A 115 6.92 -4.27 10.30
N ASP A 116 8.15 -4.04 10.67
CA ASP A 116 8.69 -2.68 10.69
C ASP A 116 8.97 -2.22 9.27
N THR A 117 7.99 -1.57 8.68
CA THR A 117 8.14 -0.95 7.36
C THR A 117 8.63 0.49 7.44
N GLY A 118 8.62 1.11 8.62
CA GLY A 118 8.84 2.56 8.80
C GLY A 118 7.79 3.44 8.09
N LEU A 119 6.72 2.85 7.54
CA LEU A 119 5.69 3.52 6.73
C LEU A 119 4.41 3.75 7.52
N LYS A 120 3.72 4.84 7.23
CA LYS A 120 2.39 5.11 7.78
C LYS A 120 1.32 4.25 7.08
N SER A 121 0.22 3.95 7.77
CA SER A 121 -0.88 3.12 7.22
C SER A 121 -1.40 3.62 5.86
N GLY A 122 -1.51 4.95 5.67
CA GLY A 122 -1.91 5.53 4.39
C GLY A 122 -0.90 5.31 3.26
N GLU A 123 0.40 5.25 3.58
CA GLU A 123 1.44 4.95 2.58
C GLU A 123 1.37 3.48 2.16
N VAL A 124 1.16 2.57 3.11
CA VAL A 124 0.96 1.14 2.83
C VAL A 124 -0.28 0.93 1.95
N LEU A 125 -1.37 1.67 2.22
CA LEU A 125 -2.58 1.63 1.38
C LEU A 125 -2.29 2.09 -0.05
N THR A 126 -1.55 3.19 -0.23
CA THR A 126 -1.14 3.67 -1.56
C THR A 126 -0.28 2.64 -2.30
N ILE A 127 0.65 1.99 -1.58
CA ILE A 127 1.48 0.92 -2.14
C ILE A 127 0.62 -0.29 -2.54
N ALA A 128 -0.36 -0.65 -1.72
CA ALA A 128 -1.26 -1.77 -2.00
C ALA A 128 -2.21 -1.51 -3.18
N THR A 129 -2.48 -0.25 -3.52
CA THR A 129 -3.41 0.12 -4.60
C THR A 129 -2.66 0.64 -5.83
N GLU A 130 -2.20 1.87 -5.80
CA GLU A 130 -1.61 2.57 -6.94
C GLU A 130 -0.28 1.96 -7.41
N ASP A 131 0.63 1.62 -6.48
CA ASP A 131 1.92 1.03 -6.86
C ASP A 131 1.79 -0.38 -7.43
N ALA A 132 0.79 -1.13 -6.98
CA ALA A 132 0.47 -2.44 -7.54
C ALA A 132 0.04 -2.32 -9.01
N ASP A 133 -0.76 -1.31 -9.36
CA ASP A 133 -1.20 -1.02 -10.74
C ASP A 133 -0.01 -0.61 -11.60
N GLN A 134 0.74 0.41 -11.17
CA GLN A 134 1.90 0.90 -11.91
C GLN A 134 2.99 -0.17 -12.11
N THR A 135 3.13 -1.10 -11.17
CA THR A 135 4.07 -2.23 -11.31
C THR A 135 3.57 -3.24 -12.35
N ALA A 136 2.25 -3.46 -12.40
CA ALA A 136 1.65 -4.38 -13.36
C ALA A 136 1.67 -3.84 -14.79
N ASP A 137 1.69 -2.52 -15.00
CA ASP A 137 1.71 -1.86 -16.32
C ASP A 137 2.87 -2.35 -17.21
N ILE A 138 3.95 -2.86 -16.64
CA ILE A 138 5.04 -3.45 -17.40
C ILE A 138 4.58 -4.60 -18.31
N VAL A 139 3.50 -5.29 -17.95
CA VAL A 139 2.91 -6.41 -18.70
C VAL A 139 2.29 -5.94 -20.02
N GLU A 140 1.76 -4.72 -20.06
CA GLU A 140 1.16 -4.10 -21.24
C GLU A 140 2.18 -3.27 -22.03
N VAL A 141 2.99 -2.51 -21.32
CA VAL A 141 3.95 -1.57 -21.89
C VAL A 141 5.04 -2.26 -22.71
N VAL A 142 5.58 -3.39 -22.25
CA VAL A 142 6.63 -4.10 -23.01
C VAL A 142 6.15 -4.67 -24.34
N PRO A 143 4.99 -5.35 -24.44
CA PRO A 143 4.41 -5.75 -25.73
C PRO A 143 4.14 -4.61 -26.68
N MET A 144 3.59 -3.49 -26.20
CA MET A 144 3.35 -2.29 -27.01
C MET A 144 4.65 -1.72 -27.59
N LEU A 145 5.71 -1.68 -26.78
CA LEU A 145 7.02 -1.21 -27.25
C LEU A 145 7.57 -2.09 -28.38
N ILE A 146 7.54 -3.41 -28.18
CA ILE A 146 8.07 -4.35 -29.18
C ILE A 146 7.27 -4.23 -30.48
N SER A 147 5.94 -4.14 -30.42
CA SER A 147 5.10 -3.98 -31.60
C SER A 147 5.33 -2.65 -32.31
N SER A 148 5.57 -1.56 -31.57
CA SER A 148 5.93 -0.27 -32.17
C SER A 148 7.29 -0.31 -32.89
N MET A 149 8.26 -1.09 -32.36
CA MET A 149 9.53 -1.34 -33.10
C MET A 149 9.28 -2.05 -34.43
N VAL A 150 8.39 -3.02 -34.44
CA VAL A 150 8.00 -3.73 -35.67
C VAL A 150 7.40 -2.75 -36.70
N ALA A 151 6.53 -1.83 -36.27
CA ALA A 151 5.94 -0.81 -37.15
C ALA A 151 7.00 0.09 -37.83
N VAL A 152 7.92 0.61 -37.00
CA VAL A 152 9.00 1.48 -37.51
C VAL A 152 9.91 0.70 -38.48
N LEU A 153 10.19 -0.57 -38.18
CA LEU A 153 11.01 -1.42 -39.04
C LEU A 153 10.29 -1.69 -40.39
N ILE A 154 9.01 -2.04 -40.37
CA ILE A 154 8.23 -2.27 -41.60
C ILE A 154 8.19 -0.99 -42.45
N ALA A 155 7.92 0.16 -41.81
CA ALA A 155 7.91 1.44 -42.53
C ALA A 155 9.27 1.78 -43.14
N ALA A 156 10.37 1.58 -42.39
CA ALA A 156 11.71 1.82 -42.89
C ALA A 156 12.09 0.89 -44.06
N VAL A 157 11.71 -0.39 -43.98
CA VAL A 157 11.92 -1.35 -45.07
C VAL A 157 11.09 -0.97 -46.31
N ALA A 158 9.78 -0.67 -46.15
CA ALA A 158 8.92 -0.30 -47.25
C ALA A 158 9.38 0.98 -47.95
N LEU A 159 9.79 2.00 -47.21
CA LEU A 159 10.37 3.21 -47.77
C LEU A 159 11.75 2.95 -48.43
N GLY A 160 12.54 2.05 -47.85
CA GLY A 160 13.83 1.65 -48.38
C GLY A 160 13.75 0.86 -49.68
N THR A 161 12.67 0.11 -49.94
CA THR A 161 12.41 -0.56 -51.22
C THR A 161 12.04 0.41 -52.32
N ALA A 162 11.33 1.50 -52.00
CA ALA A 162 11.05 2.58 -52.93
C ALA A 162 12.34 3.41 -53.23
N ASN A 163 13.00 3.85 -52.17
CA ASN A 163 14.30 4.53 -52.27
C ASN A 163 15.09 4.40 -50.94
N LEU A 164 16.36 4.01 -51.07
CA LEU A 164 17.23 3.77 -49.89
C LEU A 164 17.34 5.01 -48.97
N TRP A 165 17.36 6.21 -49.56
CA TRP A 165 17.48 7.45 -48.77
C TRP A 165 16.25 7.71 -47.89
N LEU A 166 15.04 7.33 -48.34
CA LEU A 166 13.81 7.45 -47.57
C LEU A 166 13.82 6.50 -46.36
N GLY A 167 14.22 5.24 -46.56
CA GLY A 167 14.37 4.27 -45.45
C GLY A 167 15.42 4.71 -44.44
N LEU A 168 16.59 5.17 -44.90
CA LEU A 168 17.67 5.65 -44.06
C LEU A 168 17.24 6.90 -43.26
N LEU A 169 16.51 7.83 -43.87
CA LEU A 169 16.00 9.04 -43.23
C LEU A 169 15.09 8.70 -42.03
N VAL A 170 14.20 7.71 -42.17
CA VAL A 170 13.32 7.27 -41.08
C VAL A 170 14.14 6.62 -39.95
N VAL A 171 15.08 5.74 -40.24
CA VAL A 171 15.94 5.08 -39.21
C VAL A 171 16.78 6.11 -38.46
N VAL A 172 17.52 6.94 -39.20
CA VAL A 172 18.42 7.95 -38.60
C VAL A 172 17.60 9.00 -37.85
N GLY A 173 16.48 9.46 -38.41
CA GLY A 173 15.58 10.39 -37.78
C GLY A 173 14.98 9.83 -36.46
N THR A 174 14.54 8.56 -36.46
CA THR A 174 14.05 7.89 -35.26
C THR A 174 15.12 7.83 -34.17
N VAL A 175 16.34 7.41 -34.50
CA VAL A 175 17.45 7.35 -33.54
C VAL A 175 17.81 8.75 -33.01
N ALA A 176 17.81 9.77 -33.86
CA ALA A 176 18.06 11.15 -33.45
C ALA A 176 16.98 11.66 -32.48
N ILE A 177 15.70 11.43 -32.79
CA ILE A 177 14.56 11.81 -31.95
C ILE A 177 14.68 11.13 -30.57
N LEU A 178 14.87 9.81 -30.53
CA LEU A 178 15.02 9.06 -29.29
C LEU A 178 16.22 9.54 -28.47
N SER A 179 17.31 9.89 -29.10
CA SER A 179 18.50 10.42 -28.43
C SER A 179 18.22 11.76 -27.74
N VAL A 180 17.59 12.70 -28.45
CA VAL A 180 17.20 14.01 -27.89
C VAL A 180 16.24 13.82 -26.72
N LEU A 181 15.19 13.02 -26.90
CA LEU A 181 14.17 12.80 -25.90
C LEU A 181 14.70 12.05 -24.67
N SER A 182 15.66 11.13 -24.84
CA SER A 182 16.30 10.43 -23.72
C SER A 182 17.12 11.38 -22.82
N VAL A 183 17.75 12.39 -23.38
CA VAL A 183 18.45 13.43 -22.63
C VAL A 183 17.46 14.31 -21.85
N MET A 184 16.36 14.69 -22.47
CA MET A 184 15.33 15.51 -21.83
C MET A 184 14.61 14.77 -20.71
N SER A 185 14.30 13.49 -20.89
CA SER A 185 13.55 12.68 -19.92
C SER A 185 14.23 12.57 -18.54
N ARG A 186 15.57 12.65 -18.49
CA ARG A 186 16.31 12.61 -17.22
C ARG A 186 15.97 13.77 -16.27
N ARG A 187 15.59 14.93 -16.81
CA ARG A 187 15.20 16.10 -16.02
C ARG A 187 13.75 16.01 -15.49
N ILE A 188 12.90 15.25 -16.14
CA ILE A 188 11.47 15.11 -15.77
C ILE A 188 11.33 14.34 -14.45
N GLY A 189 12.09 13.27 -14.27
CA GLY A 189 11.96 12.38 -13.12
C GLY A 189 12.19 13.05 -11.75
N SER A 190 13.15 13.98 -11.64
CA SER A 190 13.41 14.71 -10.39
C SER A 190 12.30 15.70 -10.07
N SER A 191 11.81 16.44 -11.05
CA SER A 191 10.74 17.43 -10.89
C SER A 191 9.41 16.79 -10.49
N THR A 192 9.08 15.63 -11.05
CA THR A 192 7.84 14.89 -10.73
C THR A 192 7.85 14.37 -9.29
N LYS A 193 8.98 13.86 -8.78
CA LYS A 193 9.11 13.42 -7.38
C LYS A 193 8.87 14.57 -6.40
N GLU A 194 9.43 15.73 -6.68
CA GLU A 194 9.23 16.92 -5.83
C GLU A 194 7.78 17.40 -5.84
N GLN A 195 7.12 17.38 -7.00
CA GLN A 195 5.69 17.68 -7.11
C GLN A 195 4.85 16.73 -6.27
N GLN A 196 5.07 15.43 -6.39
CA GLN A 196 4.33 14.43 -5.60
C GLN A 196 4.49 14.65 -4.11
N ALA A 197 5.72 14.96 -3.65
CA ALA A 197 5.98 15.25 -2.23
C ALA A 197 5.25 16.51 -1.75
N ARG A 198 5.11 17.55 -2.58
CA ARG A 198 4.37 18.77 -2.23
C ARG A 198 2.85 18.54 -2.22
N VAL A 199 2.32 17.77 -3.18
CA VAL A 199 0.90 17.38 -3.22
C VAL A 199 0.55 16.52 -2.01
N ALA A 200 1.39 15.56 -1.65
CA ALA A 200 1.19 14.72 -0.46
C ALA A 200 1.18 15.55 0.83
N ARG A 201 2.07 16.56 0.96
CA ARG A 201 2.06 17.50 2.10
C ARG A 201 0.77 18.33 2.17
N ALA A 202 0.27 18.80 1.03
CA ALA A 202 -1.00 19.53 0.97
C ALA A 202 -2.17 18.62 1.36
N GLY A 203 -2.21 17.38 0.88
CA GLY A 203 -3.21 16.37 1.24
C GLY A 203 -3.20 16.04 2.74
N ALA A 204 -2.01 15.80 3.31
CA ALA A 204 -1.86 15.56 4.75
C ALA A 204 -2.37 16.75 5.58
N LYS A 205 -2.07 17.99 5.14
CA LYS A 205 -2.55 19.19 5.83
C LYS A 205 -4.06 19.34 5.80
N VAL A 206 -4.71 19.00 4.68
CA VAL A 206 -6.19 18.96 4.59
C VAL A 206 -6.78 17.92 5.52
N ALA A 207 -6.24 16.70 5.51
CA ALA A 207 -6.70 15.62 6.38
C ALA A 207 -6.63 16.02 7.87
N ASP A 208 -5.52 16.62 8.28
CA ASP A 208 -5.31 17.17 9.63
C ASP A 208 -6.39 18.21 10.00
N LEU A 209 -6.63 19.17 9.11
CA LEU A 209 -7.61 20.24 9.34
C LEU A 209 -9.05 19.71 9.37
N ILE A 210 -9.40 18.73 8.53
CA ILE A 210 -10.72 18.11 8.52
C ILE A 210 -10.94 17.29 9.80
N THR A 211 -9.94 16.53 10.24
CA THR A 211 -10.00 15.79 11.50
C THR A 211 -10.16 16.71 12.70
N GLY A 212 -9.46 17.87 12.68
CA GLY A 212 -9.55 18.92 13.71
C GLY A 212 -10.64 19.97 13.48
N LEU A 213 -11.59 19.77 12.58
CA LEU A 213 -12.57 20.80 12.19
C LEU A 213 -13.46 21.27 13.36
N ARG A 214 -13.91 20.31 14.19
CA ARG A 214 -14.76 20.62 15.35
C ARG A 214 -14.07 21.54 16.38
N PRO A 215 -12.86 21.24 16.88
CA PRO A 215 -12.12 22.17 17.74
C PRO A 215 -11.78 23.48 17.03
N LEU A 216 -11.41 23.46 15.74
CA LEU A 216 -11.12 24.68 14.97
C LEU A 216 -12.31 25.66 14.96
N HIS A 217 -13.53 25.14 14.80
CA HIS A 217 -14.75 25.95 14.91
C HIS A 217 -14.94 26.48 16.34
N GLY A 218 -14.67 25.66 17.36
CA GLY A 218 -14.89 26.01 18.76
C GLY A 218 -14.07 27.21 19.24
N PHE A 219 -12.81 27.34 18.81
CA PHE A 219 -11.95 28.48 19.18
C PHE A 219 -11.76 29.51 18.06
N GLY A 220 -12.56 29.46 16.98
CA GLY A 220 -12.54 30.46 15.91
C GLY A 220 -11.31 30.40 15.01
N GLY A 221 -10.57 29.29 14.97
CA GLY A 221 -9.31 29.11 14.25
C GLY A 221 -9.40 29.00 12.72
N ASN A 222 -10.61 29.06 12.13
CA ASN A 222 -10.88 28.77 10.71
C ASN A 222 -10.02 29.59 9.74
N HIS A 223 -9.90 30.90 9.99
CA HIS A 223 -9.12 31.78 9.12
C HIS A 223 -7.61 31.46 9.15
N ALA A 224 -7.07 31.10 10.30
CA ALA A 224 -5.68 30.70 10.43
C ALA A 224 -5.40 29.36 9.72
N ALA A 225 -6.31 28.38 9.91
CA ALA A 225 -6.28 27.08 9.26
C ALA A 225 -6.33 27.24 7.72
N PHE A 226 -7.26 28.06 7.22
CA PHE A 226 -7.39 28.33 5.78
C PHE A 226 -6.13 28.98 5.19
N ARG A 227 -5.55 29.99 5.87
CA ARG A 227 -4.29 30.62 5.42
C ARG A 227 -3.14 29.62 5.40
N SER A 228 -3.04 28.76 6.42
CA SER A 228 -2.02 27.70 6.49
C SER A 228 -2.14 26.73 5.33
N TYR A 229 -3.35 26.26 5.05
CA TYR A 229 -3.61 25.37 3.92
C TYR A 229 -3.33 26.04 2.58
N ARG A 230 -3.82 27.29 2.38
CA ARG A 230 -3.63 28.06 1.15
C ARG A 230 -2.15 28.19 0.78
N ARG A 231 -1.27 28.42 1.77
CA ARG A 231 0.19 28.49 1.54
C ARG A 231 0.71 27.18 0.96
N VAL A 232 0.45 26.05 1.61
CA VAL A 232 0.93 24.73 1.18
C VAL A 232 0.34 24.34 -0.18
N SER A 233 -0.94 24.64 -0.40
CA SER A 233 -1.62 24.40 -1.67
C SER A 233 -1.04 25.26 -2.80
N THR A 234 -0.68 26.53 -2.51
CA THR A 234 -0.03 27.41 -3.49
C THR A 234 1.35 26.87 -3.88
N GLU A 235 2.17 26.44 -2.91
CA GLU A 235 3.47 25.81 -3.17
C GLU A 235 3.33 24.54 -4.03
N ALA A 236 2.33 23.70 -3.75
CA ALA A 236 2.04 22.52 -4.54
C ALA A 236 1.62 22.87 -5.98
N ARG A 237 0.77 23.91 -6.14
CA ARG A 237 0.34 24.42 -7.45
C ARG A 237 1.51 24.96 -8.26
N GLU A 238 2.38 25.76 -7.66
CA GLU A 238 3.55 26.33 -8.35
C GLU A 238 4.49 25.26 -8.86
N GLN A 239 4.72 24.23 -8.05
CA GLN A 239 5.51 23.07 -8.49
C GLN A 239 4.79 22.29 -9.59
N ALA A 240 3.47 22.10 -9.50
CA ALA A 240 2.69 21.44 -10.53
C ALA A 240 2.76 22.19 -11.87
N VAL A 241 2.68 23.53 -11.85
CA VAL A 241 2.86 24.37 -13.05
C VAL A 241 4.27 24.22 -13.62
N THR A 242 5.29 24.16 -12.76
CA THR A 242 6.68 23.94 -13.22
C THR A 242 6.85 22.59 -13.91
N VAL A 243 6.31 21.52 -13.31
CA VAL A 243 6.32 20.18 -13.91
C VAL A 243 5.50 20.14 -15.20
N ALA A 244 4.34 20.81 -15.23
CA ALA A 244 3.52 20.91 -16.44
C ALA A 244 4.27 21.60 -17.59
N ARG A 245 5.04 22.67 -17.30
CA ARG A 245 5.88 23.34 -18.30
C ARG A 245 6.98 22.42 -18.83
N VAL A 246 7.66 21.68 -17.96
CA VAL A 246 8.70 20.72 -18.37
C VAL A 246 8.12 19.59 -19.21
N ASN A 247 6.98 19.02 -18.79
CA ASN A 247 6.27 17.99 -19.54
C ASN A 247 5.73 18.53 -20.87
N GLY A 248 5.19 19.76 -20.89
CA GLY A 248 4.73 20.44 -22.10
C GLY A 248 5.87 20.71 -23.07
N ALA A 249 7.02 21.15 -22.59
CA ALA A 249 8.22 21.32 -23.43
C ALA A 249 8.70 19.99 -24.01
N TYR A 250 8.69 18.92 -23.21
CA TYR A 250 9.04 17.58 -23.68
C TYR A 250 8.06 17.09 -24.75
N ALA A 251 6.76 17.14 -24.50
CA ALA A 251 5.75 16.72 -25.45
C ALA A 251 5.76 17.58 -26.72
N GLY A 252 5.94 18.90 -26.59
CA GLY A 252 6.06 19.81 -27.73
C GLY A 252 7.31 19.53 -28.57
N THR A 253 8.45 19.24 -27.92
CA THR A 253 9.68 18.86 -28.63
C THR A 253 9.50 17.51 -29.34
N ALA A 254 8.89 16.52 -28.70
CA ALA A 254 8.61 15.22 -29.32
C ALA A 254 7.71 15.37 -30.54
N LEU A 255 6.61 16.12 -30.40
CA LEU A 255 5.68 16.39 -31.51
C LEU A 255 6.38 17.16 -32.64
N GLY A 256 7.15 18.20 -32.30
CA GLY A 256 7.87 19.00 -33.28
C GLY A 256 8.91 18.18 -34.06
N LEU A 257 9.72 17.36 -33.37
CA LEU A 257 10.71 16.51 -34.04
C LEU A 257 10.05 15.44 -34.93
N ASN A 258 8.95 14.84 -34.46
CA ASN A 258 8.18 13.89 -35.29
C ASN A 258 7.58 14.56 -36.52
N ALA A 259 7.03 15.78 -36.39
CA ALA A 259 6.52 16.55 -37.51
C ALA A 259 7.63 16.92 -38.49
N VAL A 260 8.80 17.35 -38.02
CA VAL A 260 9.98 17.62 -38.86
C VAL A 260 10.40 16.37 -39.63
N LEU A 261 10.43 15.20 -39.00
CA LEU A 261 10.75 13.94 -39.67
C LEU A 261 9.71 13.63 -40.74
N ALA A 262 8.41 13.74 -40.46
CA ALA A 262 7.34 13.47 -41.41
C ALA A 262 7.39 14.43 -42.60
N VAL A 263 7.61 15.72 -42.37
CA VAL A 263 7.78 16.72 -43.41
C VAL A 263 9.04 16.44 -44.24
N SER A 264 10.15 16.07 -43.61
CA SER A 264 11.38 15.73 -44.34
C SER A 264 11.22 14.52 -45.23
N VAL A 265 10.53 13.46 -44.77
CA VAL A 265 10.21 12.28 -45.58
C VAL A 265 9.29 12.68 -46.76
N THR A 266 8.26 13.48 -46.49
CA THR A 266 7.32 13.92 -47.52
C THR A 266 8.00 14.80 -48.60
N LEU A 267 8.82 15.77 -48.19
CA LEU A 267 9.57 16.63 -49.13
C LEU A 267 10.58 15.84 -49.93
N THR A 268 11.32 14.93 -49.31
CA THR A 268 12.28 14.07 -50.01
C THR A 268 11.58 13.16 -51.01
N ALA A 269 10.46 12.53 -50.61
CA ALA A 269 9.64 11.71 -51.51
C ALA A 269 9.08 12.54 -52.67
N GLY A 270 8.58 13.77 -52.40
CA GLY A 270 8.09 14.68 -53.45
C GLY A 270 9.19 15.08 -54.45
N TRP A 271 10.40 15.36 -53.97
CA TRP A 271 11.54 15.67 -54.83
C TRP A 271 11.97 14.45 -55.65
N LEU A 272 12.04 13.25 -55.07
CA LEU A 272 12.36 12.01 -55.80
C LEU A 272 11.31 11.67 -56.85
N ALA A 273 10.02 11.94 -56.59
CA ALA A 273 8.94 11.77 -57.55
C ALA A 273 9.04 12.79 -58.70
N PHE A 274 9.40 14.05 -58.39
CA PHE A 274 9.61 15.08 -59.43
C PHE A 274 10.80 14.73 -60.32
N ASP A 275 11.86 14.14 -59.77
CA ASP A 275 13.05 13.66 -60.49
C ASP A 275 12.82 12.31 -61.21
N GLY A 276 11.64 11.73 -61.11
CA GLY A 276 11.25 10.46 -61.77
C GLY A 276 11.91 9.22 -61.15
N GLN A 277 12.47 9.31 -59.93
CA GLN A 277 13.13 8.20 -59.25
C GLN A 277 12.14 7.31 -58.48
N ILE A 278 10.94 7.81 -58.16
CA ILE A 278 9.83 7.06 -57.56
C ILE A 278 8.53 7.36 -58.29
N ASP A 279 7.60 6.37 -58.28
CA ASP A 279 6.28 6.50 -58.89
C ASP A 279 5.28 7.25 -58.00
N ILE A 280 4.13 7.68 -58.58
CA ILE A 280 3.06 8.36 -57.83
C ILE A 280 2.52 7.46 -56.69
N GLY A 281 2.43 6.14 -56.90
CA GLY A 281 2.02 5.18 -55.88
C GLY A 281 2.98 5.13 -54.71
N GLU A 282 4.29 5.14 -55.00
CA GLU A 282 5.35 5.20 -54.00
C GLU A 282 5.35 6.53 -53.23
N LEU A 283 5.05 7.65 -53.88
CA LEU A 283 4.87 8.95 -53.23
C LEU A 283 3.69 8.91 -52.24
N VAL A 284 2.53 8.38 -52.64
CA VAL A 284 1.35 8.25 -51.79
C VAL A 284 1.67 7.34 -50.59
N MET A 285 2.36 6.23 -50.82
CA MET A 285 2.85 5.33 -49.79
C MET A 285 3.78 6.07 -48.80
N ALA A 286 4.75 6.83 -49.29
CA ALA A 286 5.72 7.54 -48.46
C ALA A 286 5.07 8.61 -47.57
N VAL A 287 4.14 9.39 -48.11
CA VAL A 287 3.36 10.40 -47.38
C VAL A 287 2.50 9.73 -46.29
N GLY A 288 1.82 8.63 -46.65
CA GLY A 288 1.03 7.86 -45.71
C GLY A 288 1.88 7.27 -44.56
N LEU A 289 2.98 6.59 -44.88
CA LEU A 289 3.89 6.02 -43.88
C LEU A 289 4.51 7.07 -42.99
N ALA A 290 4.86 8.26 -43.49
CA ALA A 290 5.37 9.36 -42.69
C ALA A 290 4.40 9.79 -41.60
N GLN A 291 3.09 9.73 -41.83
CA GLN A 291 2.07 10.03 -40.83
C GLN A 291 1.87 8.87 -39.82
N PHE A 292 1.84 7.63 -40.29
CA PHE A 292 1.63 6.45 -39.45
C PHE A 292 2.81 6.18 -38.48
N VAL A 293 4.03 6.50 -38.86
CA VAL A 293 5.22 6.36 -37.98
C VAL A 293 5.18 7.30 -36.77
N MET A 294 4.39 8.37 -36.80
CA MET A 294 4.31 9.33 -35.69
C MET A 294 3.79 8.70 -34.39
N GLU A 295 2.78 7.83 -34.43
CA GLU A 295 2.21 7.19 -33.23
C GLU A 295 3.18 6.19 -32.55
N PRO A 296 3.81 5.25 -33.26
CA PRO A 296 4.90 4.44 -32.70
C PRO A 296 6.02 5.27 -32.06
N LEU A 297 6.44 6.37 -32.70
CA LEU A 297 7.48 7.24 -32.15
C LEU A 297 7.04 7.94 -30.86
N ARG A 298 5.77 8.32 -30.75
CA ARG A 298 5.20 8.87 -29.52
C ARG A 298 5.25 7.86 -28.36
N LEU A 299 4.89 6.60 -28.60
CA LEU A 299 5.01 5.53 -27.62
C LEU A 299 6.45 5.33 -27.15
N PHE A 300 7.43 5.35 -28.05
CA PHE A 300 8.84 5.32 -27.67
C PHE A 300 9.26 6.49 -26.77
N SER A 301 8.72 7.67 -27.06
CA SER A 301 9.00 8.88 -26.29
C SER A 301 8.49 8.79 -24.85
N ASP A 302 7.31 8.19 -24.65
CA ASP A 302 6.70 8.04 -23.33
C ASP A 302 7.26 6.87 -22.50
N MET A 303 7.92 5.90 -23.14
CA MET A 303 8.47 4.68 -22.53
C MET A 303 9.35 4.88 -21.30
N PRO A 304 10.34 5.80 -21.31
CA PRO A 304 11.19 6.00 -20.14
C PRO A 304 10.38 6.36 -18.88
N LYS A 305 9.27 7.08 -19.06
CA LYS A 305 8.37 7.45 -17.97
C LYS A 305 7.68 6.23 -17.38
N TYR A 306 7.07 5.38 -18.19
CA TYR A 306 6.37 4.17 -17.73
C TYR A 306 7.31 3.19 -17.03
N VAL A 307 8.48 2.94 -17.61
CA VAL A 307 9.49 2.05 -17.01
C VAL A 307 10.00 2.61 -15.68
N MET A 308 10.23 3.93 -15.58
CA MET A 308 10.66 4.54 -14.32
C MET A 308 9.57 4.47 -13.26
N MET A 309 8.30 4.69 -13.61
CA MET A 309 7.16 4.58 -12.69
C MET A 309 7.02 3.15 -12.18
N ALA A 310 6.95 2.17 -13.08
CA ALA A 310 6.85 0.75 -12.70
C ALA A 310 8.02 0.32 -11.80
N ARG A 311 9.24 0.81 -12.07
CA ARG A 311 10.41 0.50 -11.24
C ARG A 311 10.34 1.16 -9.86
N ALA A 312 9.95 2.43 -9.78
CA ALA A 312 9.83 3.14 -8.51
C ALA A 312 8.74 2.52 -7.63
N SER A 313 7.60 2.15 -8.21
CA SER A 313 6.50 1.46 -7.54
C SER A 313 6.90 0.07 -7.08
N ALA A 314 7.61 -0.70 -7.90
CA ALA A 314 8.15 -2.00 -7.50
C ALA A 314 9.19 -1.88 -6.36
N GLU A 315 10.00 -0.82 -6.31
CA GLU A 315 10.93 -0.55 -5.22
C GLU A 315 10.18 -0.23 -3.91
N ARG A 316 9.09 0.56 -3.95
CA ARG A 316 8.23 0.83 -2.78
C ARG A 316 7.48 -0.42 -2.31
N MET A 317 6.93 -1.21 -3.23
CA MET A 317 6.33 -2.50 -2.88
C MET A 317 7.34 -3.43 -2.21
N ALA A 318 8.59 -3.41 -2.66
CA ALA A 318 9.64 -4.21 -2.06
C ALA A 318 9.90 -3.85 -0.59
N LEU A 319 9.75 -2.59 -0.18
CA LEU A 319 9.89 -2.18 1.23
C LEU A 319 8.89 -2.93 2.11
N VAL A 320 7.63 -3.05 1.65
CA VAL A 320 6.59 -3.77 2.42
C VAL A 320 6.80 -5.28 2.36
N LEU A 321 7.07 -5.81 1.16
CA LEU A 321 7.16 -7.27 0.94
C LEU A 321 8.43 -7.91 1.51
N SER A 322 9.50 -7.13 1.67
CA SER A 322 10.78 -7.59 2.24
C SER A 322 11.03 -7.10 3.67
N ALA A 323 10.09 -6.37 4.26
CA ALA A 323 10.20 -5.98 5.65
C ALA A 323 10.27 -7.22 6.53
N GLU A 324 11.23 -7.23 7.43
CA GLU A 324 11.39 -8.33 8.39
C GLU A 324 10.27 -8.29 9.44
N PRO A 325 9.80 -9.45 9.90
CA PRO A 325 8.85 -9.48 11.00
C PRO A 325 9.50 -8.90 12.25
N VAL A 326 8.73 -8.14 13.02
CA VAL A 326 9.17 -7.53 14.29
C VAL A 326 9.58 -8.60 15.32
N ALA A 327 8.96 -9.79 15.25
CA ALA A 327 9.34 -10.94 16.05
C ALA A 327 9.62 -12.14 15.15
N VAL A 328 10.73 -12.82 15.37
CA VAL A 328 11.01 -14.09 14.67
C VAL A 328 10.15 -15.17 15.33
N PRO A 329 9.26 -15.84 14.60
CA PRO A 329 8.43 -16.89 15.18
C PRO A 329 9.31 -18.09 15.55
N GLY A 330 9.21 -18.52 16.82
CA GLY A 330 9.63 -19.84 17.22
C GLY A 330 8.65 -20.91 16.71
N GLU A 331 8.95 -22.16 16.95
CA GLU A 331 8.11 -23.28 16.52
C GLU A 331 7.28 -23.91 17.65
N GLU A 332 7.58 -23.56 18.89
CA GLU A 332 6.99 -24.20 20.07
C GLU A 332 5.64 -23.57 20.48
N ARG A 333 4.84 -24.33 21.23
CA ARG A 333 3.62 -23.87 21.89
C ARG A 333 3.89 -23.60 23.37
N PRO A 334 3.22 -22.60 23.99
CA PRO A 334 3.30 -22.39 25.42
C PRO A 334 2.86 -23.65 26.18
N ALA A 335 3.36 -23.81 27.39
CA ALA A 335 2.82 -24.81 28.31
C ALA A 335 1.41 -24.36 28.78
N PRO A 336 0.53 -25.31 29.16
CA PRO A 336 -0.84 -25.00 29.52
C PRO A 336 -1.01 -24.30 30.90
N ASP A 337 0.05 -24.04 31.66
CA ASP A 337 -0.01 -23.46 33.01
C ASP A 337 -0.23 -21.94 33.06
N GLY A 338 -0.20 -21.24 31.89
CA GLY A 338 -0.64 -19.85 31.77
C GLY A 338 0.09 -18.80 32.63
N GLY A 339 1.20 -19.09 33.25
CA GLY A 339 2.00 -18.13 34.04
C GLY A 339 2.70 -17.12 33.12
N LEU A 340 2.88 -15.89 33.61
CA LEU A 340 3.64 -14.83 32.94
C LEU A 340 4.85 -14.43 33.79
N GLU A 341 6.05 -14.51 33.20
CA GLU A 341 7.29 -14.14 33.87
C GLU A 341 8.03 -13.08 33.06
N ILE A 342 8.52 -12.08 33.74
CA ILE A 342 9.35 -11.01 33.17
C ILE A 342 10.64 -10.99 34.00
N ASP A 343 11.77 -11.20 33.30
CA ASP A 343 13.09 -11.26 33.95
C ASP A 343 14.02 -10.20 33.39
N CYS A 344 14.32 -9.21 34.23
CA CYS A 344 15.29 -8.14 33.98
C CYS A 344 15.09 -7.36 32.69
N VAL A 345 13.82 -7.11 32.27
CA VAL A 345 13.52 -6.43 31.03
C VAL A 345 13.91 -4.95 31.09
N ARG A 346 14.75 -4.54 30.11
CA ARG A 346 15.15 -3.13 29.89
C ARG A 346 14.69 -2.67 28.51
N TYR A 347 13.79 -1.69 28.49
CA TYR A 347 13.30 -1.07 27.27
C TYR A 347 12.69 0.31 27.59
N GLY A 348 13.11 1.34 26.89
CA GLY A 348 12.58 2.70 27.08
C GLY A 348 12.70 3.16 28.53
N ALA A 349 11.57 3.32 29.22
CA ALA A 349 11.53 3.69 30.63
C ALA A 349 11.66 2.49 31.60
N LEU A 350 11.72 1.25 31.10
CA LEU A 350 11.95 0.05 31.94
C LEU A 350 13.44 -0.14 32.19
N GLN A 351 13.83 -0.32 33.47
CA GLN A 351 15.23 -0.36 33.92
C GLN A 351 15.61 -1.71 34.58
N GLY A 352 15.14 -2.82 33.97
CA GLY A 352 15.36 -4.15 34.50
C GLY A 352 14.18 -4.64 35.33
N VAL A 353 12.96 -4.47 34.80
CA VAL A 353 11.73 -4.96 35.44
C VAL A 353 11.78 -6.46 35.58
N LYS A 354 11.49 -6.93 36.81
CA LYS A 354 11.43 -8.35 37.13
C LYS A 354 10.21 -8.64 38.02
N PHE A 355 9.35 -9.53 37.57
CA PHE A 355 8.22 -10.07 38.34
C PHE A 355 7.69 -11.36 37.72
N HIS A 356 6.95 -12.10 38.52
CA HIS A 356 6.26 -13.31 38.10
C HIS A 356 4.77 -13.22 38.44
N VAL A 357 3.91 -13.55 37.51
CA VAL A 357 2.46 -13.69 37.69
C VAL A 357 2.11 -15.17 37.61
N PRO A 358 1.75 -15.80 38.74
CA PRO A 358 1.34 -17.21 38.77
C PRO A 358 0.13 -17.46 37.89
N ALA A 359 0.00 -18.69 37.42
CA ALA A 359 -1.19 -19.11 36.65
C ALA A 359 -2.45 -18.91 37.49
N GLY A 360 -3.47 -18.31 36.86
CA GLY A 360 -4.78 -18.07 37.48
C GLY A 360 -4.84 -16.87 38.44
N GLU A 361 -3.75 -16.12 38.65
CA GLU A 361 -3.74 -14.94 39.52
C GLU A 361 -4.22 -13.69 38.78
N PHE A 362 -4.98 -12.84 39.49
CA PHE A 362 -5.35 -11.51 39.06
C PHE A 362 -4.36 -10.49 39.64
N THR A 363 -3.36 -10.08 38.88
CA THR A 363 -2.35 -9.11 39.27
C THR A 363 -2.62 -7.74 38.69
N ALA A 364 -2.62 -6.69 39.48
CA ALA A 364 -2.64 -5.32 39.03
C ALA A 364 -1.22 -4.72 39.05
N ILE A 365 -0.92 -3.90 38.05
CA ILE A 365 0.35 -3.16 37.95
C ILE A 365 0.04 -1.68 37.91
N THR A 366 0.51 -0.92 38.86
CA THR A 366 0.46 0.55 38.81
C THR A 366 1.84 1.13 38.59
N SER A 367 1.92 2.23 37.84
CA SER A 367 3.18 2.90 37.55
C SER A 367 3.07 4.40 37.79
N TYR A 368 4.01 4.96 38.53
CA TYR A 368 4.09 6.42 38.71
C TYR A 368 4.55 7.13 37.45
N GLN A 369 5.08 6.39 36.48
CA GLN A 369 5.53 6.88 35.20
C GLN A 369 4.66 6.28 34.06
N PRO A 370 3.76 7.05 33.42
CA PRO A 370 2.88 6.53 32.37
C PRO A 370 3.64 5.89 31.19
N ARG A 371 4.87 6.34 30.97
CA ARG A 371 5.74 5.78 29.92
C ARG A 371 6.20 4.36 30.24
N ALA A 372 6.55 4.07 31.49
CA ALA A 372 6.95 2.72 31.88
C ALA A 372 5.79 1.70 31.73
N ALA A 373 4.56 2.11 32.07
CA ALA A 373 3.36 1.33 31.81
C ALA A 373 3.12 1.07 30.32
N ALA A 374 3.37 2.09 29.47
CA ALA A 374 3.25 1.98 28.02
C ALA A 374 4.31 1.04 27.43
N ASP A 375 5.56 1.20 27.86
CA ASP A 375 6.68 0.40 27.37
C ASP A 375 6.52 -1.08 27.78
N LEU A 376 6.04 -1.35 29.02
CA LEU A 376 5.70 -2.71 29.45
C LEU A 376 4.59 -3.34 28.58
N ALA A 377 3.50 -2.60 28.35
CA ALA A 377 2.43 -3.08 27.48
C ALA A 377 2.91 -3.32 26.05
N ALA A 378 3.81 -2.50 25.53
CA ALA A 378 4.37 -2.64 24.18
C ALA A 378 5.24 -3.91 24.03
N VAL A 379 6.06 -4.22 25.04
CA VAL A 379 6.87 -5.45 25.07
C VAL A 379 5.96 -6.68 25.12
N LEU A 380 4.95 -6.67 26.00
CA LEU A 380 3.99 -7.79 26.13
C LEU A 380 3.14 -7.99 24.88
N ALA A 381 2.77 -6.91 24.18
CA ALA A 381 1.98 -6.94 22.95
C ALA A 381 2.79 -7.38 21.71
N LEU A 382 4.08 -7.68 21.81
CA LEU A 382 4.96 -7.97 20.68
C LEU A 382 4.99 -6.85 19.62
N THR A 383 4.80 -5.60 20.05
CA THR A 383 4.92 -4.43 19.17
C THR A 383 6.36 -3.90 19.11
N VAL A 384 7.22 -4.46 19.96
CA VAL A 384 8.66 -4.16 20.05
C VAL A 384 9.43 -5.41 19.64
N PRO A 385 10.43 -5.30 18.75
CA PRO A 385 11.31 -6.42 18.40
C PRO A 385 12.03 -6.98 19.62
N PRO A 386 12.17 -8.30 19.75
CA PRO A 386 12.92 -8.91 20.87
C PRO A 386 14.35 -8.40 20.99
N GLU A 387 14.97 -8.03 19.87
CA GLU A 387 16.34 -7.47 19.82
C GLU A 387 16.44 -6.03 20.35
N SER A 388 15.30 -5.35 20.52
CA SER A 388 15.23 -3.95 20.98
C SER A 388 15.16 -3.82 22.50
N TYR A 389 15.01 -4.93 23.23
CA TYR A 389 15.02 -4.94 24.69
C TYR A 389 15.98 -6.00 25.22
N GLU A 390 16.55 -5.73 26.40
CA GLU A 390 17.34 -6.70 27.16
C GLU A 390 16.42 -7.44 28.14
N GLY A 391 16.81 -8.64 28.54
CA GLY A 391 16.04 -9.48 29.45
C GLY A 391 15.12 -10.44 28.73
N GLU A 392 14.25 -11.12 29.46
CA GLU A 392 13.43 -12.19 28.91
C GLU A 392 11.96 -12.08 29.38
N VAL A 393 11.03 -12.41 28.47
CA VAL A 393 9.61 -12.54 28.78
C VAL A 393 9.20 -13.99 28.49
N ARG A 394 8.55 -14.65 29.47
CA ARG A 394 8.09 -16.04 29.33
C ARG A 394 6.59 -16.15 29.58
N VAL A 395 5.96 -17.01 28.81
CA VAL A 395 4.55 -17.40 28.98
C VAL A 395 4.47 -18.93 29.08
N GLY A 396 3.82 -19.45 30.12
CA GLY A 396 3.78 -20.87 30.37
C GLY A 396 5.19 -21.49 30.49
N GLY A 397 6.13 -20.79 31.17
CA GLY A 397 7.51 -21.20 31.37
C GLY A 397 8.44 -21.12 30.15
N LYS A 398 7.94 -20.72 28.94
CA LYS A 398 8.73 -20.64 27.71
C LYS A 398 8.99 -19.19 27.27
N PRO A 399 10.22 -18.88 26.82
CA PRO A 399 10.55 -17.56 26.30
C PRO A 399 9.73 -17.19 25.06
N PHE A 400 9.39 -15.91 24.91
CA PHE A 400 8.69 -15.39 23.72
C PHE A 400 9.42 -15.72 22.41
N ALA A 401 10.76 -15.72 22.43
CA ALA A 401 11.58 -16.02 21.26
C ALA A 401 11.44 -17.47 20.75
N GLU A 402 11.05 -18.41 21.60
CA GLU A 402 10.88 -19.82 21.23
C GLU A 402 9.45 -20.14 20.76
N LEU A 403 8.48 -19.25 21.03
CA LEU A 403 7.07 -19.46 20.74
C LEU A 403 6.70 -18.96 19.34
N SER A 404 5.82 -19.69 18.66
CA SER A 404 5.22 -19.14 17.43
C SER A 404 4.30 -17.99 17.81
N VAL A 405 4.32 -16.90 17.01
CA VAL A 405 3.50 -15.71 17.24
C VAL A 405 2.01 -16.06 17.24
N GLU A 406 1.59 -16.97 16.38
CA GLU A 406 0.22 -17.46 16.31
C GLU A 406 -0.18 -18.18 17.60
N SER A 407 0.69 -19.06 18.09
CA SER A 407 0.50 -19.77 19.34
C SER A 407 0.50 -18.82 20.54
N LEU A 408 1.43 -17.86 20.57
CA LEU A 408 1.52 -16.88 21.64
C LEU A 408 0.25 -16.01 21.71
N ARG A 409 -0.26 -15.53 20.57
CA ARG A 409 -1.50 -14.75 20.53
C ARG A 409 -2.78 -15.53 20.84
N ALA A 410 -2.76 -16.83 20.64
CA ALA A 410 -3.85 -17.70 21.08
C ALA A 410 -3.90 -17.83 22.62
N HIS A 411 -2.75 -17.69 23.31
CA HIS A 411 -2.65 -17.84 24.76
C HIS A 411 -2.59 -16.50 25.50
N LEU A 412 -1.96 -15.48 24.90
CA LEU A 412 -1.77 -14.15 25.49
C LEU A 412 -2.44 -13.09 24.63
N LEU A 413 -3.42 -12.40 25.19
CA LEU A 413 -4.02 -11.20 24.59
C LEU A 413 -3.62 -9.97 25.40
N VAL A 414 -3.09 -8.96 24.73
CA VAL A 414 -2.84 -7.63 25.30
C VAL A 414 -3.82 -6.64 24.68
N ASN A 415 -4.74 -6.12 25.49
CA ASN A 415 -5.69 -5.09 25.05
C ASN A 415 -5.09 -3.70 25.31
N PRO A 416 -4.81 -2.90 24.26
CA PRO A 416 -4.21 -1.59 24.42
C PRO A 416 -5.22 -0.59 25.04
N TYR A 417 -4.70 0.52 25.57
CA TYR A 417 -5.50 1.63 26.10
C TYR A 417 -6.53 2.19 25.09
N ASP A 418 -6.14 2.28 23.82
CA ASP A 418 -6.94 2.86 22.74
C ASP A 418 -7.24 1.79 21.67
N GLY A 419 -8.05 0.80 22.07
CA GLY A 419 -8.43 -0.30 21.18
C GLY A 419 -9.29 0.21 20.02
N GLU A 420 -8.81 0.03 18.79
CA GLU A 420 -9.54 0.42 17.57
C GLU A 420 -10.90 -0.29 17.48
N ILE A 421 -11.94 0.49 17.22
CA ILE A 421 -13.31 0.01 16.93
C ILE A 421 -13.52 0.06 15.42
N PHE A 422 -13.99 -1.05 14.87
CA PHE A 422 -14.22 -1.20 13.43
C PHE A 422 -15.66 -0.89 13.05
N ALA A 423 -15.87 -0.38 11.84
CA ALA A 423 -17.19 -0.27 11.26
C ALA A 423 -17.82 -1.68 11.11
N GLY A 424 -19.09 -1.82 11.47
CA GLY A 424 -19.79 -3.09 11.50
C GLY A 424 -20.84 -3.11 12.60
N THR A 425 -21.12 -4.26 13.22
CA THR A 425 -22.04 -4.36 14.34
C THR A 425 -21.30 -4.43 15.69
N ILE A 426 -22.03 -4.21 16.80
CA ILE A 426 -21.47 -4.46 18.14
C ILE A 426 -20.99 -5.92 18.21
N ARG A 427 -21.79 -6.89 17.72
CA ARG A 427 -21.44 -8.31 17.65
C ARG A 427 -20.13 -8.56 16.91
N SER A 428 -20.01 -8.03 15.69
CA SER A 428 -18.80 -8.23 14.87
C SER A 428 -17.55 -7.55 15.46
N ASN A 429 -17.72 -6.55 16.31
CA ASN A 429 -16.65 -5.95 17.07
C ASN A 429 -16.23 -6.78 18.29
N ILE A 430 -17.14 -7.48 18.95
CA ILE A 430 -16.84 -8.37 20.08
C ILE A 430 -16.24 -9.68 19.59
N ASP A 431 -16.87 -10.31 18.61
CA ASP A 431 -16.44 -11.57 18.02
C ASP A 431 -16.35 -11.46 16.49
N PRO A 432 -15.17 -11.07 15.97
CA PRO A 432 -14.94 -10.98 14.51
C PRO A 432 -15.00 -12.34 13.81
N SER A 433 -14.75 -13.43 14.52
CA SER A 433 -14.77 -14.79 13.97
C SER A 433 -16.17 -15.40 13.91
N GLY A 434 -17.08 -14.92 14.72
CA GLY A 434 -18.42 -15.49 14.90
C GLY A 434 -18.43 -16.85 15.61
N THR A 435 -17.35 -17.23 16.27
CA THR A 435 -17.16 -18.56 16.87
C THR A 435 -17.11 -18.55 18.41
N SER A 436 -17.03 -17.37 19.02
CA SER A 436 -16.91 -17.28 20.47
C SER A 436 -18.24 -17.58 21.17
N THR A 437 -18.20 -18.50 22.12
CA THR A 437 -19.31 -18.83 23.01
C THR A 437 -19.38 -17.91 24.22
N SER A 438 -18.34 -17.14 24.51
CA SER A 438 -18.18 -16.28 25.68
C SER A 438 -18.72 -14.84 25.48
N VAL A 439 -19.41 -14.57 24.36
CA VAL A 439 -19.95 -13.22 24.06
C VAL A 439 -20.93 -12.74 25.13
N PRO A 440 -21.90 -13.54 25.63
CA PRO A 440 -22.85 -13.07 26.64
C PRO A 440 -22.17 -12.67 27.96
N GLU A 441 -21.24 -13.49 28.43
CA GLU A 441 -20.47 -13.26 29.66
C GLU A 441 -19.53 -12.04 29.52
N ALA A 442 -18.93 -11.86 28.35
CA ALA A 442 -18.07 -10.72 28.05
C ALA A 442 -18.87 -9.40 28.03
N VAL A 443 -20.07 -9.41 27.45
CA VAL A 443 -21.00 -8.28 27.43
C VAL A 443 -21.45 -7.92 28.84
N GLU A 444 -21.74 -8.93 29.67
CA GLU A 444 -22.11 -8.72 31.07
C GLU A 444 -20.96 -8.19 31.88
N ALA A 445 -19.76 -8.77 31.77
CA ALA A 445 -18.59 -8.39 32.58
C ALA A 445 -18.07 -7.00 32.22
N SER A 446 -18.14 -6.61 30.97
CA SER A 446 -17.77 -5.26 30.51
C SER A 446 -18.84 -4.19 30.77
N MET A 447 -19.98 -4.54 31.37
CA MET A 447 -21.13 -3.65 31.55
C MET A 447 -21.64 -3.06 30.23
N LEU A 448 -21.52 -3.80 29.12
CA LEU A 448 -22.00 -3.36 27.81
C LEU A 448 -23.52 -3.61 27.64
N THR A 449 -24.12 -4.35 28.54
CA THR A 449 -25.54 -4.74 28.49
C THR A 449 -26.49 -3.54 28.39
N ASP A 450 -26.22 -2.44 29.10
CA ASP A 450 -27.00 -1.20 29.04
C ASP A 450 -26.87 -0.53 27.66
N VAL A 451 -25.70 -0.56 27.06
CA VAL A 451 -25.46 -0.02 25.69
C VAL A 451 -26.22 -0.84 24.65
N VAL A 452 -26.17 -2.17 24.78
CA VAL A 452 -26.91 -3.08 23.89
C VAL A 452 -28.43 -2.87 24.04
N ALA A 453 -28.93 -2.68 25.27
CA ALA A 453 -30.35 -2.46 25.57
C ALA A 453 -30.89 -1.09 25.06
N LEU A 454 -30.03 -0.08 24.92
CA LEU A 454 -30.39 1.22 24.35
C LEU A 454 -30.84 1.14 22.87
N HIS A 455 -30.43 0.09 22.17
CA HIS A 455 -30.68 -0.05 20.73
C HIS A 455 -31.63 -1.21 20.45
N ARG A 456 -32.67 -0.97 19.62
CA ARG A 456 -33.64 -2.02 19.24
C ARG A 456 -32.99 -3.22 18.53
N GLN A 457 -31.86 -2.99 17.83
CA GLN A 457 -31.09 -4.02 17.14
C GLN A 457 -30.22 -4.84 18.11
N GLY A 458 -30.11 -4.43 19.36
CA GLY A 458 -29.24 -5.13 20.33
C GLY A 458 -27.77 -5.22 19.89
N LEU A 459 -27.24 -6.42 19.87
CA LEU A 459 -25.87 -6.66 19.41
C LEU A 459 -25.65 -6.40 17.90
N ASP A 460 -26.71 -6.34 17.11
CA ASP A 460 -26.64 -6.09 15.67
C ASP A 460 -26.73 -4.59 15.33
N TYR A 461 -26.69 -3.70 16.34
CA TYR A 461 -26.61 -2.27 16.16
C TYR A 461 -25.33 -1.89 15.40
N GLU A 462 -25.47 -1.05 14.34
CA GLU A 462 -24.36 -0.60 13.50
C GLU A 462 -23.46 0.39 14.22
N VAL A 463 -22.21 0.01 14.34
CA VAL A 463 -21.10 0.85 14.79
C VAL A 463 -20.44 1.48 13.58
N ARG A 464 -20.35 2.83 13.55
CA ARG A 464 -19.71 3.57 12.49
C ARG A 464 -18.18 3.53 12.64
N ASP A 465 -17.52 3.99 11.60
CA ASP A 465 -16.06 4.06 11.57
C ASP A 465 -15.49 4.66 12.87
N ARG A 466 -14.51 3.96 13.45
CA ARG A 466 -13.87 4.25 14.74
C ARG A 466 -14.86 4.41 15.91
N GLY A 467 -16.04 3.82 15.81
CA GLY A 467 -17.04 3.97 16.87
C GLY A 467 -17.54 5.41 17.06
N SER A 468 -17.58 6.22 16.00
CA SER A 468 -17.91 7.66 16.07
C SER A 468 -19.32 7.96 16.58
N ASN A 469 -20.20 6.96 16.57
CA ASN A 469 -21.57 7.03 17.12
C ASN A 469 -21.67 6.47 18.55
N LEU A 470 -20.57 6.09 19.18
CA LEU A 470 -20.50 5.65 20.57
C LEU A 470 -19.78 6.71 21.44
N SER A 471 -20.17 6.81 22.72
CA SER A 471 -19.42 7.61 23.69
C SER A 471 -18.05 7.00 24.00
N GLY A 472 -17.14 7.75 24.64
CA GLY A 472 -15.81 7.25 25.04
C GLY A 472 -15.91 5.99 25.91
N GLY A 473 -16.75 6.02 26.96
CA GLY A 473 -16.96 4.89 27.84
C GLY A 473 -17.64 3.70 27.14
N GLN A 474 -18.54 3.95 26.16
CA GLN A 474 -19.14 2.88 25.37
C GLN A 474 -18.11 2.19 24.48
N ARG A 475 -17.23 2.95 23.84
CA ARG A 475 -16.13 2.39 23.04
C ARG A 475 -15.18 1.56 23.89
N GLN A 476 -14.80 2.07 25.08
CA GLN A 476 -13.91 1.37 25.98
C GLN A 476 -14.50 0.05 26.50
N ARG A 477 -15.78 0.07 26.88
CA ARG A 477 -16.51 -1.16 27.28
C ARG A 477 -16.66 -2.16 26.12
N LEU A 478 -16.85 -1.68 24.88
CA LEU A 478 -16.88 -2.54 23.69
C LEU A 478 -15.50 -3.19 23.43
N SER A 479 -14.41 -2.43 23.58
CA SER A 479 -13.03 -2.95 23.50
C SER A 479 -12.75 -3.99 24.60
N LEU A 480 -13.20 -3.74 25.81
CA LEU A 480 -13.09 -4.68 26.92
C LEU A 480 -13.91 -5.97 26.66
N ALA A 481 -15.15 -5.84 26.15
CA ALA A 481 -15.97 -6.99 25.79
C ALA A 481 -15.27 -7.87 24.74
N ARG A 482 -14.64 -7.27 23.73
CA ARG A 482 -13.83 -7.98 22.72
C ARG A 482 -12.68 -8.75 23.37
N ALA A 483 -11.96 -8.10 24.27
CA ALA A 483 -10.83 -8.74 24.96
C ALA A 483 -11.28 -9.93 25.83
N LEU A 484 -12.42 -9.81 26.49
CA LEU A 484 -12.99 -10.88 27.31
C LEU A 484 -13.57 -12.04 26.47
N ALA A 485 -14.21 -11.71 25.33
CA ALA A 485 -14.78 -12.72 24.43
C ALA A 485 -13.72 -13.56 23.70
N ALA A 486 -12.49 -13.07 23.61
CA ALA A 486 -11.36 -13.83 23.07
C ALA A 486 -10.96 -15.02 23.96
N ASP A 487 -11.34 -15.02 25.21
CA ASP A 487 -11.24 -16.13 26.17
C ASP A 487 -9.84 -16.76 26.30
N THR A 488 -8.79 -15.91 26.20
CA THR A 488 -7.38 -16.33 26.27
C THR A 488 -6.97 -16.71 27.69
N GLU A 489 -5.97 -17.58 27.83
CA GLU A 489 -5.41 -18.03 29.12
C GLU A 489 -4.81 -16.85 29.90
N VAL A 490 -3.99 -16.06 29.26
CA VAL A 490 -3.38 -14.85 29.81
C VAL A 490 -3.99 -13.62 29.16
N LEU A 491 -4.57 -12.73 29.98
CA LEU A 491 -5.16 -11.48 29.52
C LEU A 491 -4.44 -10.30 30.16
N VAL A 492 -3.91 -9.40 29.34
CA VAL A 492 -3.32 -8.13 29.80
C VAL A 492 -4.19 -6.98 29.36
N LEU A 493 -4.69 -6.18 30.29
CA LEU A 493 -5.52 -5.02 30.06
C LEU A 493 -4.77 -3.75 30.46
N ARG A 494 -4.76 -2.74 29.60
CA ARG A 494 -4.19 -1.44 29.94
C ARG A 494 -5.29 -0.39 30.06
N ASP A 495 -5.44 0.16 31.27
CA ASP A 495 -6.38 1.23 31.59
C ASP A 495 -7.80 1.00 31.02
N PRO A 496 -8.47 -0.16 31.27
CA PRO A 496 -9.67 -0.57 30.56
C PRO A 496 -10.92 0.24 30.94
N THR A 497 -10.87 1.14 31.93
CA THR A 497 -12.05 1.83 32.49
C THR A 497 -11.89 3.36 32.62
N THR A 498 -10.85 3.97 32.08
CA THR A 498 -10.56 5.42 32.26
C THR A 498 -11.63 6.39 31.73
N ALA A 499 -12.45 5.97 30.78
CA ALA A 499 -13.54 6.77 30.25
C ALA A 499 -14.92 6.38 30.82
N VAL A 500 -14.93 5.56 31.88
CA VAL A 500 -16.13 5.03 32.51
C VAL A 500 -16.34 5.74 33.86
N ASP A 501 -17.59 5.93 34.28
CA ASP A 501 -17.90 6.50 35.59
C ASP A 501 -17.56 5.53 36.73
N ALA A 502 -17.33 6.08 37.93
CA ALA A 502 -16.86 5.31 39.08
C ALA A 502 -17.78 4.16 39.51
N VAL A 503 -19.12 4.30 39.33
CA VAL A 503 -20.08 3.26 39.69
C VAL A 503 -19.97 2.08 38.72
N THR A 504 -19.96 2.39 37.42
CA THR A 504 -19.79 1.39 36.36
C THR A 504 -18.41 0.73 36.46
N GLU A 505 -17.36 1.50 36.74
CA GLU A 505 -15.99 0.99 36.94
C GLU A 505 -15.92 -0.05 38.06
N GLN A 506 -16.55 0.23 39.21
CA GLN A 506 -16.61 -0.71 40.34
C GLN A 506 -17.33 -2.02 39.97
N LEU A 507 -18.39 -1.93 39.18
CA LEU A 507 -19.11 -3.11 38.68
C LEU A 507 -18.27 -3.92 37.69
N VAL A 508 -17.59 -3.24 36.75
CA VAL A 508 -16.66 -3.87 35.81
C VAL A 508 -15.55 -4.61 36.58
N ALA A 509 -14.89 -3.95 37.53
CA ALA A 509 -13.81 -4.55 38.30
C ALA A 509 -14.25 -5.88 39.00
N ARG A 510 -15.40 -5.86 39.68
CA ARG A 510 -15.95 -7.06 40.34
C ARG A 510 -16.33 -8.16 39.36
N ARG A 511 -16.98 -7.84 38.26
CA ARG A 511 -17.39 -8.81 37.23
C ARG A 511 -16.21 -9.39 36.48
N LEU A 512 -15.21 -8.56 36.17
CA LEU A 512 -13.95 -8.97 35.54
C LEU A 512 -13.24 -10.00 36.43
N ALA A 513 -13.04 -9.70 37.74
CA ALA A 513 -12.40 -10.62 38.68
C ALA A 513 -13.19 -11.95 38.84
N LYS A 514 -14.53 -11.88 38.78
CA LYS A 514 -15.38 -13.08 38.81
C LYS A 514 -15.25 -13.92 37.54
N LEU A 515 -15.32 -13.29 36.36
CA LEU A 515 -15.24 -13.97 35.08
C LEU A 515 -13.87 -14.61 34.83
N ARG A 516 -12.82 -13.92 35.27
CA ARG A 516 -11.43 -14.36 35.04
C ARG A 516 -10.87 -15.23 36.18
N ARG A 517 -11.69 -15.65 37.12
CA ARG A 517 -11.25 -16.51 38.24
C ARG A 517 -10.62 -17.81 37.74
N GLY A 518 -9.38 -18.08 38.16
CA GLY A 518 -8.59 -19.24 37.70
C GLY A 518 -7.91 -19.06 36.35
N ARG A 519 -7.96 -17.86 35.77
CA ARG A 519 -7.21 -17.48 34.55
C ARG A 519 -6.32 -16.29 34.84
N THR A 520 -5.13 -16.33 34.30
CA THR A 520 -4.12 -15.28 34.52
C THR A 520 -4.60 -13.94 33.92
N THR A 521 -4.66 -12.93 34.79
CA THR A 521 -5.11 -11.59 34.38
C THR A 521 -4.16 -10.53 34.92
N VAL A 522 -3.64 -9.71 34.03
CA VAL A 522 -2.77 -8.57 34.41
C VAL A 522 -3.49 -7.28 33.99
N VAL A 523 -3.68 -6.38 34.93
CA VAL A 523 -4.27 -5.07 34.65
C VAL A 523 -3.26 -3.98 34.98
N ILE A 524 -2.82 -3.28 33.95
CA ILE A 524 -1.92 -2.12 34.09
C ILE A 524 -2.79 -0.87 34.26
N THR A 525 -2.90 -0.32 35.46
CA THR A 525 -3.88 0.75 35.75
C THR A 525 -3.53 1.52 37.02
N SER A 526 -4.15 2.72 37.15
CA SER A 526 -4.21 3.49 38.42
C SER A 526 -5.61 3.50 39.04
N SER A 527 -6.58 2.76 38.50
CA SER A 527 -7.95 2.70 38.99
C SER A 527 -8.04 2.03 40.37
N PRO A 528 -8.51 2.71 41.43
CA PRO A 528 -8.67 2.11 42.74
C PRO A 528 -9.59 0.88 42.72
N ALA A 529 -10.64 0.88 41.90
CA ALA A 529 -11.57 -0.23 41.81
C ALA A 529 -10.94 -1.51 41.25
N LEU A 530 -10.07 -1.38 40.25
CA LEU A 530 -9.34 -2.50 39.67
C LEU A 530 -8.18 -2.97 40.57
N LEU A 531 -7.53 -2.03 41.25
CA LEU A 531 -6.48 -2.34 42.22
C LEU A 531 -7.03 -3.11 43.43
N ASP A 532 -8.22 -2.72 43.96
CA ASP A 532 -8.88 -3.43 45.08
C ASP A 532 -9.44 -4.81 44.66
N ALA A 533 -9.78 -5.00 43.39
CA ALA A 533 -10.27 -6.27 42.87
C ALA A 533 -9.18 -7.29 42.56
N ALA A 534 -7.91 -6.86 42.52
CA ALA A 534 -6.75 -7.72 42.24
C ALA A 534 -6.30 -8.49 43.48
N ASP A 535 -5.82 -9.70 43.28
CA ASP A 535 -5.22 -10.53 44.33
C ASP A 535 -3.92 -9.91 44.82
N ARG A 536 -3.17 -9.26 43.92
CA ARG A 536 -1.86 -8.64 44.17
C ARG A 536 -1.66 -7.40 43.32
N VAL A 537 -0.98 -6.41 43.88
CA VAL A 537 -0.59 -5.18 43.21
C VAL A 537 0.92 -5.05 43.17
N LEU A 538 1.46 -4.77 41.99
CA LEU A 538 2.87 -4.43 41.77
C LEU A 538 2.99 -2.93 41.48
N VAL A 539 3.91 -2.26 42.18
CA VAL A 539 4.17 -0.84 42.01
C VAL A 539 5.46 -0.64 41.24
N LEU A 540 5.35 -0.05 40.06
CA LEU A 540 6.51 0.32 39.24
C LEU A 540 6.91 1.79 39.50
N ASP A 541 8.17 1.96 39.95
CA ASP A 541 8.78 3.28 40.08
C ASP A 541 10.22 3.25 39.57
N GLY A 542 10.63 4.28 38.81
CA GLY A 542 11.97 4.32 38.22
C GLY A 542 12.25 3.18 37.23
N GLY A 543 11.21 2.55 36.66
CA GLY A 543 11.35 1.45 35.72
C GLY A 543 11.66 0.08 36.36
N VAL A 544 11.47 -0.10 37.67
CA VAL A 544 11.60 -1.35 38.39
C VAL A 544 10.40 -1.59 39.29
N VAL A 545 10.18 -2.83 39.74
CA VAL A 545 9.18 -3.14 40.76
C VAL A 545 9.74 -2.70 42.12
N LYS A 546 9.09 -1.70 42.73
CA LYS A 546 9.52 -1.10 44.03
C LYS A 546 8.79 -1.67 45.21
N ALA A 547 7.51 -1.99 45.07
CA ALA A 547 6.67 -2.53 46.12
C ALA A 547 5.70 -3.56 45.56
N GLU A 548 5.28 -4.48 46.40
CA GLU A 548 4.36 -5.56 46.11
C GLU A 548 3.49 -5.85 47.31
N GLY A 549 2.19 -6.06 47.10
CA GLY A 549 1.26 -6.36 48.21
C GLY A 549 -0.20 -6.30 47.75
N THR A 550 -1.13 -6.44 48.68
CA THR A 550 -2.54 -6.15 48.37
C THR A 550 -2.78 -4.64 48.35
N HIS A 551 -3.79 -4.19 47.61
CA HIS A 551 -4.16 -2.77 47.54
C HIS A 551 -4.26 -2.12 48.92
N ARG A 552 -4.93 -2.78 49.86
CA ARG A 552 -5.10 -2.29 51.25
C ARG A 552 -3.79 -2.18 51.99
N LEU A 553 -2.94 -3.21 51.91
CA LEU A 553 -1.62 -3.18 52.56
C LEU A 553 -0.78 -2.00 52.02
N LEU A 554 -0.78 -1.79 50.71
CA LEU A 554 -0.01 -0.71 50.09
C LEU A 554 -0.57 0.68 50.47
N LEU A 555 -1.90 0.83 50.60
CA LEU A 555 -2.50 2.08 51.09
C LEU A 555 -2.06 2.43 52.50
N ASP A 556 -1.91 1.41 53.38
CA ASP A 556 -1.52 1.60 54.77
C ASP A 556 0.00 1.80 54.95
N THR A 557 0.82 1.22 54.06
CA THR A 557 2.28 1.15 54.24
C THR A 557 3.08 2.09 53.35
N ASP A 558 2.52 2.50 52.17
CA ASP A 558 3.21 3.37 51.21
C ASP A 558 2.43 4.68 50.95
N PRO A 559 2.87 5.80 51.58
CA PRO A 559 2.22 7.09 51.41
C PRO A 559 2.24 7.61 49.97
N VAL A 560 3.28 7.22 49.18
CA VAL A 560 3.39 7.63 47.76
C VAL A 560 2.35 6.90 46.94
N TYR A 561 2.18 5.61 47.19
CA TYR A 561 1.13 4.80 46.59
C TYR A 561 -0.25 5.35 46.91
N CYS A 562 -0.53 5.61 48.20
CA CYS A 562 -1.80 6.17 48.64
C CYS A 562 -2.14 7.48 47.85
N LEU A 563 -1.17 8.37 47.74
CA LEU A 563 -1.33 9.66 47.03
C LEU A 563 -1.52 9.48 45.52
N ALA A 564 -0.91 8.47 44.91
CA ALA A 564 -0.99 8.20 43.48
C ALA A 564 -2.34 7.60 43.05
N VAL A 565 -2.99 6.79 43.90
CA VAL A 565 -4.23 6.07 43.58
C VAL A 565 -5.50 6.72 44.13
N THR A 566 -5.39 7.70 45.04
CA THR A 566 -6.55 8.41 45.62
C THR A 566 -6.84 9.76 45.01
N ARG A 567 -6.12 10.17 43.95
CA ARG A 567 -6.31 11.41 43.22
C ARG A 567 -7.41 11.32 42.18
#